data_6b770b396a7866e2693c23019b7d6236
#
_entry.id   6b770b396a7866e2693c23019b7d6236
#
_cell.length_a   1.000
_cell.length_b   1.000
_cell.length_c   1.000
_cell.angle_alpha   90.00
_cell.angle_beta   90.00
_cell.angle_gamma   90.00
#
_symmetry.space_group_name_H-M   'P 1'
#
loop_
_entity.id
_entity.type
_entity.pdbx_description
1 polymer ?
#
loop_
_entity_poly.entity_id
_entity_poly.type
_entity_poly.pdbx_seq_one_letter_code
_entity_poly.pdbx_strand_id
1 'polypeptide(L)'
;MQSVNRLLVDSVHLEFDKLQVLQSAFITAHTGRVTGVLGRNGCGKSCLFKCIMGGIKPQNIFVRFNDEPETDYAHIGKRVKYLPQNVFMPTNMTLGEAFDLYEVDYNGLVAFDNKFHTFQRMTSGQLSGGEARIAEMYMVLNSEAEFCILDEPSPTSLLSM
;
A
#
# COMPACT_ATOMS: atom_id res chain seq x y z
N MET A 1 24.34 -12.02 -3.91
CA MET A 1 23.83 -11.06 -2.91
C MET A 1 22.84 -10.20 -3.63
N GLN A 2 21.55 -10.18 -3.24
CA GLN A 2 20.60 -9.23 -3.80
C GLN A 2 21.04 -7.82 -3.38
N SER A 3 21.09 -6.89 -4.34
CA SER A 3 21.38 -5.49 -4.05
C SER A 3 20.28 -4.94 -3.14
N VAL A 4 20.66 -4.28 -2.05
CA VAL A 4 19.70 -3.62 -1.16
C VAL A 4 19.29 -2.31 -1.80
N ASN A 5 18.05 -2.22 -2.29
CA ASN A 5 17.50 -0.98 -2.82
C ASN A 5 16.99 -0.10 -1.68
N ARG A 6 17.07 1.21 -1.88
CA ARG A 6 16.61 2.22 -0.93
C ARG A 6 15.53 3.10 -1.57
N LEU A 7 14.42 3.25 -0.87
CA LEU A 7 13.44 4.30 -1.11
C LEU A 7 13.70 5.43 -0.10
N LEU A 8 13.86 6.63 -0.59
CA LEU A 8 13.99 7.84 0.22
C LEU A 8 12.92 8.84 -0.20
N VAL A 9 12.16 9.32 0.77
CA VAL A 9 11.18 10.39 0.58
C VAL A 9 11.53 11.51 1.53
N ASP A 10 11.65 12.71 1.01
CA ASP A 10 12.24 13.84 1.72
C ASP A 10 11.43 15.12 1.49
N SER A 11 11.52 16.02 2.44
CA SER A 11 10.98 17.39 2.39
C SER A 11 9.50 17.43 2.04
N VAL A 12 8.71 16.44 2.50
CA VAL A 12 7.27 16.43 2.22
C VAL A 12 6.59 17.55 2.99
N HIS A 13 6.01 18.50 2.25
CA HIS A 13 5.24 19.59 2.79
C HIS A 13 3.79 19.49 2.31
N LEU A 14 2.85 19.35 3.25
CA LEU A 14 1.44 19.26 2.94
C LEU A 14 0.64 20.20 3.82
N GLU A 15 -0.14 21.07 3.18
CA GLU A 15 -1.04 22.00 3.82
C GLU A 15 -2.41 21.97 3.13
N PHE A 16 -3.48 21.94 3.93
CA PHE A 16 -4.85 22.12 3.48
C PHE A 16 -5.41 23.43 4.05
N ASP A 17 -5.78 24.39 3.18
CA ASP A 17 -6.34 25.71 3.50
C ASP A 17 -5.49 26.50 4.52
N LYS A 18 -4.89 26.29 5.37
CA LYS A 18 -4.02 26.90 6.40
C LYS A 18 -3.62 25.90 7.49
N LEU A 19 -4.13 24.64 7.36
CA LEU A 19 -3.77 23.57 8.27
C LEU A 19 -2.54 22.86 7.74
N GLN A 20 -1.41 23.05 8.38
CA GLN A 20 -0.18 22.33 8.08
C GLN A 20 -0.29 20.89 8.61
N VAL A 21 -0.28 19.91 7.72
CA VAL A 21 -0.39 18.47 8.04
C VAL A 21 0.97 17.80 8.08
N LEU A 22 1.83 18.13 7.11
CA LEU A 22 3.21 17.61 7.07
C LEU A 22 4.18 18.79 6.89
N GLN A 23 5.23 18.80 7.71
CA GLN A 23 6.28 19.81 7.66
C GLN A 23 7.63 19.12 7.54
N SER A 24 8.20 19.18 6.33
CA SER A 24 9.49 18.55 6.03
C SER A 24 9.56 17.08 6.47
N ALA A 25 8.46 16.34 6.24
CA ALA A 25 8.42 14.93 6.61
C ALA A 25 9.45 14.14 5.79
N PHE A 26 10.07 13.17 6.45
CA PHE A 26 11.14 12.35 5.91
C PHE A 26 10.88 10.89 6.24
N ILE A 27 11.11 10.00 5.28
CA ILE A 27 11.09 8.54 5.49
C ILE A 27 12.13 7.87 4.59
N THR A 28 12.76 6.84 5.09
CA THR A 28 13.61 5.94 4.29
C THR A 28 13.24 4.49 4.55
N ALA A 29 13.23 3.69 3.49
CA ALA A 29 13.00 2.26 3.56
C ALA A 29 14.04 1.51 2.71
N HIS A 30 14.32 0.26 3.06
CA HIS A 30 15.28 -0.58 2.38
C HIS A 30 14.63 -1.93 2.06
N THR A 31 14.92 -2.50 0.89
CA THR A 31 14.47 -3.85 0.55
C THR A 31 14.97 -4.86 1.58
N GLY A 32 14.14 -5.88 1.88
CA GLY A 32 14.44 -6.88 2.89
C GLY A 32 14.34 -6.40 4.34
N ARG A 33 13.80 -5.18 4.57
CA ARG A 33 13.60 -4.62 5.92
C ARG A 33 12.18 -4.08 6.09
N VAL A 34 11.71 -4.05 7.33
CA VAL A 34 10.46 -3.40 7.71
C VAL A 34 10.78 -2.06 8.37
N THR A 35 10.15 -0.99 7.89
CA THR A 35 10.24 0.35 8.48
C THR A 35 8.89 0.70 9.11
N GLY A 36 8.84 0.90 10.42
CA GLY A 36 7.63 1.30 11.14
C GLY A 36 7.47 2.82 11.17
N VAL A 37 6.28 3.31 10.77
CA VAL A 37 5.90 4.74 10.90
C VAL A 37 4.93 4.86 12.06
N LEU A 38 5.41 5.43 13.18
CA LEU A 38 4.63 5.58 14.41
C LEU A 38 4.12 7.02 14.55
N GLY A 39 2.95 7.17 15.13
CA GLY A 39 2.34 8.47 15.41
C GLY A 39 0.87 8.35 15.80
N ARG A 40 0.35 9.38 16.46
CA ARG A 40 -1.05 9.44 16.87
C ARG A 40 -1.99 9.40 15.66
N ASN A 41 -3.26 9.00 15.87
CA ASN A 41 -4.27 9.11 14.82
C ASN A 41 -4.42 10.59 14.42
N GLY A 42 -4.54 10.82 13.10
CA GLY A 42 -4.64 12.17 12.53
C GLY A 42 -3.31 12.94 12.38
N CYS A 43 -2.14 12.36 12.75
CA CYS A 43 -0.85 13.06 12.59
C CYS A 43 -0.30 13.08 11.16
N GLY A 44 -1.06 12.62 10.16
CA GLY A 44 -0.68 12.73 8.75
C GLY A 44 -0.01 11.50 8.13
N LYS A 45 0.07 10.33 8.79
CA LYS A 45 0.69 9.11 8.23
C LYS A 45 0.09 8.73 6.88
N SER A 46 -1.24 8.55 6.81
CA SER A 46 -1.95 8.23 5.57
C SER A 46 -1.81 9.33 4.51
N CYS A 47 -1.72 10.59 4.93
CA CYS A 47 -1.45 11.70 4.01
C CYS A 47 -0.05 11.58 3.39
N LEU A 48 0.98 11.25 4.20
CA LEU A 48 2.33 11.00 3.71
C LEU A 48 2.34 9.89 2.66
N PHE A 49 1.71 8.75 2.95
CA PHE A 49 1.63 7.62 2.01
C PHE A 49 0.91 7.99 0.72
N LYS A 50 -0.20 8.72 0.82
CA LYS A 50 -0.93 9.20 -0.35
C LYS A 50 -0.13 10.23 -1.16
N CYS A 51 0.70 11.07 -0.53
CA CYS A 51 1.62 11.96 -1.24
C CYS A 51 2.66 11.17 -2.03
N ILE A 52 3.24 10.12 -1.45
CA ILE A 52 4.21 9.24 -2.13
C ILE A 52 3.58 8.59 -3.36
N MET A 53 2.33 8.14 -3.25
CA MET A 53 1.59 7.47 -4.32
C MET A 53 0.91 8.41 -5.32
N GLY A 54 1.04 9.74 -5.16
CA GLY A 54 0.40 10.73 -6.03
C GLY A 54 -1.11 10.91 -5.82
N GLY A 55 -1.69 10.27 -4.81
CA GLY A 55 -3.11 10.41 -4.47
C GLY A 55 -3.46 11.75 -3.80
N ILE A 56 -2.47 12.44 -3.23
CA ILE A 56 -2.55 13.82 -2.74
C ILE A 56 -1.35 14.57 -3.28
N LYS A 57 -1.58 15.74 -3.88
CA LYS A 57 -0.52 16.61 -4.37
C LYS A 57 -0.02 17.50 -3.21
N PRO A 58 1.20 17.28 -2.69
CA PRO A 58 1.80 18.16 -1.68
C PRO A 58 2.35 19.44 -2.31
N GLN A 59 2.66 20.45 -1.50
CA GLN A 59 3.39 21.65 -1.93
C GLN A 59 4.84 21.32 -2.31
N ASN A 60 5.43 20.34 -1.62
CA ASN A 60 6.76 19.83 -1.94
C ASN A 60 6.91 18.36 -1.57
N ILE A 61 7.64 17.60 -2.38
CA ILE A 61 8.07 16.23 -2.13
C ILE A 61 9.25 15.87 -3.03
N PHE A 62 10.23 15.17 -2.48
CA PHE A 62 11.29 14.54 -3.25
C PHE A 62 11.25 13.03 -2.99
N VAL A 63 11.10 12.26 -4.07
CA VAL A 63 11.16 10.78 -4.04
C VAL A 63 12.42 10.34 -4.77
N ARG A 64 13.17 9.42 -4.19
CA ARG A 64 14.38 8.85 -4.78
C ARG A 64 14.44 7.35 -4.57
N PHE A 65 14.93 6.65 -5.58
CA PHE A 65 15.31 5.25 -5.47
C PHE A 65 16.82 5.12 -5.68
N ASN A 66 17.55 4.62 -4.70
CA ASN A 66 19.02 4.51 -4.74
C ASN A 66 19.70 5.85 -5.07
N ASP A 67 19.21 6.95 -4.48
CA ASP A 67 19.64 8.34 -4.69
C ASP A 67 19.22 8.96 -6.04
N GLU A 68 18.69 8.18 -7.00
CA GLU A 68 18.17 8.69 -8.25
C GLU A 68 16.77 9.29 -8.04
N PRO A 69 16.56 10.57 -8.41
CA PRO A 69 15.26 11.22 -8.28
C PRO A 69 14.20 10.54 -9.17
N GLU A 70 12.99 10.38 -8.63
CA GLU A 70 11.83 9.90 -9.36
C GLU A 70 10.66 10.87 -9.20
N THR A 71 10.14 11.34 -10.33
CA THR A 71 9.03 12.30 -10.37
C THR A 71 7.80 11.76 -11.08
N ASP A 72 7.94 10.63 -11.77
CA ASP A 72 6.83 9.97 -12.46
C ASP A 72 6.09 9.03 -11.51
N TYR A 73 4.87 9.40 -11.14
CA TYR A 73 4.01 8.57 -10.29
C TYR A 73 3.66 7.21 -10.91
N ALA A 74 3.66 7.08 -12.25
CA ALA A 74 3.46 5.79 -12.89
C ALA A 74 4.66 4.85 -12.64
N HIS A 75 5.88 5.37 -12.65
CA HIS A 75 7.08 4.62 -12.29
C HIS A 75 7.11 4.31 -10.79
N ILE A 76 6.76 5.27 -9.93
CA ILE A 76 6.64 5.02 -8.48
C ILE A 76 5.65 3.88 -8.23
N GLY A 77 4.47 3.90 -8.86
CA GLY A 77 3.43 2.87 -8.69
C GLY A 77 3.81 1.47 -9.20
N LYS A 78 4.81 1.35 -10.08
CA LYS A 78 5.39 0.04 -10.45
C LYS A 78 6.32 -0.50 -9.38
N ARG A 79 7.07 0.36 -8.69
CA ARG A 79 8.07 -0.01 -7.68
C ARG A 79 7.54 -0.06 -6.26
N VAL A 80 6.44 0.67 -5.98
CA VAL A 80 5.80 0.76 -4.66
C VAL A 80 4.33 0.36 -4.80
N LYS A 81 3.87 -0.59 -4.01
CA LYS A 81 2.44 -0.89 -3.85
C LYS A 81 1.94 -0.36 -2.51
N TYR A 82 0.69 0.05 -2.49
CA TYR A 82 0.06 0.67 -1.33
C TYR A 82 -1.21 -0.07 -0.94
N LEU A 83 -1.27 -0.52 0.29
CA LEU A 83 -2.47 -1.04 0.94
C LEU A 83 -3.06 0.07 1.80
N PRO A 84 -4.13 0.75 1.36
CA PRO A 84 -4.78 1.80 2.15
C PRO A 84 -5.51 1.22 3.36
N GLN A 85 -5.88 2.06 4.32
CA GLN A 85 -6.63 1.66 5.52
C GLN A 85 -7.97 0.99 5.19
N ASN A 86 -8.70 1.51 4.19
CA ASN A 86 -9.97 0.95 3.77
C ASN A 86 -9.79 -0.03 2.60
N VAL A 87 -10.75 -0.96 2.45
CA VAL A 87 -10.84 -1.85 1.28
C VAL A 87 -10.85 -0.99 0.02
N PHE A 88 -9.99 -1.32 -0.95
CA PHE A 88 -9.80 -0.52 -2.17
C PHE A 88 -10.28 -1.24 -3.43
N MET A 89 -10.52 -2.56 -3.38
CA MET A 89 -11.06 -3.27 -4.54
C MET A 89 -12.47 -2.77 -4.88
N PRO A 90 -12.76 -2.47 -6.17
CA PRO A 90 -14.11 -2.15 -6.62
C PRO A 90 -15.10 -3.27 -6.28
N THR A 91 -16.27 -2.91 -5.77
CA THR A 91 -17.27 -3.88 -5.27
C THR A 91 -17.80 -4.85 -6.31
N ASN A 92 -17.70 -4.51 -7.60
CA ASN A 92 -18.11 -5.30 -8.75
C ASN A 92 -16.97 -6.09 -9.43
N MET A 93 -15.73 -5.94 -8.96
CA MET A 93 -14.57 -6.69 -9.46
C MET A 93 -14.48 -8.03 -8.74
N THR A 94 -14.25 -9.12 -9.49
CA THR A 94 -14.02 -10.44 -8.91
C THR A 94 -12.59 -10.53 -8.34
N LEU A 95 -12.38 -11.47 -7.41
CA LEU A 95 -11.04 -11.71 -6.89
C LEU A 95 -10.08 -12.17 -7.98
N GLY A 96 -10.53 -13.03 -8.91
CA GLY A 96 -9.69 -13.44 -10.03
C GLY A 96 -9.21 -12.27 -10.87
N GLU A 97 -10.13 -11.36 -11.27
CA GLU A 97 -9.78 -10.17 -12.04
C GLU A 97 -8.81 -9.24 -11.28
N ALA A 98 -9.00 -9.10 -9.96
CA ALA A 98 -8.10 -8.28 -9.14
C ALA A 98 -6.69 -8.88 -9.08
N PHE A 99 -6.58 -10.21 -8.91
CA PHE A 99 -5.30 -10.92 -8.89
C PHE A 99 -4.58 -10.85 -10.23
N ASP A 100 -5.32 -11.01 -11.34
CA ASP A 100 -4.78 -10.86 -12.70
C ASP A 100 -4.23 -9.44 -12.93
N LEU A 101 -4.97 -8.41 -12.47
CA LEU A 101 -4.53 -7.00 -12.57
C LEU A 101 -3.26 -6.70 -11.76
N TYR A 102 -3.08 -7.37 -10.62
CA TYR A 102 -1.89 -7.24 -9.79
C TYR A 102 -0.75 -8.18 -10.19
N GLU A 103 -0.98 -9.04 -11.20
CA GLU A 103 -0.04 -10.06 -11.67
C GLU A 103 0.38 -11.03 -10.56
N VAL A 104 -0.56 -11.39 -9.68
CA VAL A 104 -0.34 -12.28 -8.53
C VAL A 104 -1.08 -13.60 -8.74
N ASP A 105 -0.39 -14.72 -8.53
CA ASP A 105 -1.01 -16.05 -8.63
C ASP A 105 -2.08 -16.28 -7.54
N TYR A 106 -3.32 -16.44 -7.98
CA TYR A 106 -4.45 -16.73 -7.09
C TYR A 106 -4.29 -18.04 -6.31
N ASN A 107 -3.65 -19.05 -6.90
CA ASN A 107 -3.42 -20.32 -6.23
C ASN A 107 -2.55 -20.17 -4.98
N GLY A 108 -1.68 -19.18 -4.95
CA GLY A 108 -0.90 -18.83 -3.76
C GLY A 108 -1.78 -18.37 -2.60
N LEU A 109 -2.84 -17.58 -2.86
CA LEU A 109 -3.83 -17.21 -1.84
C LEU A 109 -4.61 -18.44 -1.34
N VAL A 110 -5.00 -19.36 -2.24
CA VAL A 110 -5.67 -20.60 -1.87
C VAL A 110 -4.77 -21.50 -1.01
N ALA A 111 -3.48 -21.56 -1.33
CA ALA A 111 -2.50 -22.28 -0.51
C ALA A 111 -2.28 -21.65 0.86
N PHE A 112 -2.37 -20.31 0.96
CA PHE A 112 -2.28 -19.57 2.22
C PHE A 112 -3.52 -19.80 3.11
N ASP A 113 -4.74 -19.76 2.51
CA ASP A 113 -5.99 -20.03 3.21
C ASP A 113 -6.98 -20.71 2.26
N ASN A 114 -7.21 -22.02 2.46
CA ASN A 114 -8.02 -22.85 1.59
C ASN A 114 -9.49 -22.39 1.42
N LYS A 115 -10.00 -21.52 2.31
CA LYS A 115 -11.36 -20.95 2.13
C LYS A 115 -11.51 -20.18 0.82
N PHE A 116 -10.43 -19.60 0.30
CA PHE A 116 -10.43 -18.85 -0.96
C PHE A 116 -10.59 -19.73 -2.20
N HIS A 117 -10.53 -21.07 -2.08
CA HIS A 117 -10.69 -21.99 -3.21
C HIS A 117 -11.98 -21.73 -4.02
N THR A 118 -13.07 -21.33 -3.36
CA THR A 118 -14.36 -21.06 -4.02
C THR A 118 -14.61 -19.58 -4.33
N PHE A 119 -13.71 -18.67 -3.95
CA PHE A 119 -13.95 -17.22 -3.98
C PHE A 119 -13.47 -16.56 -5.26
N GLN A 120 -12.73 -17.23 -6.12
CA GLN A 120 -12.11 -16.62 -7.30
C GLN A 120 -13.11 -15.84 -8.19
N ARG A 121 -14.35 -16.35 -8.31
CA ARG A 121 -15.42 -15.72 -9.09
C ARG A 121 -16.35 -14.82 -8.27
N MET A 122 -16.14 -14.73 -6.97
CA MET A 122 -16.90 -13.82 -6.12
C MET A 122 -16.39 -12.40 -6.30
N THR A 123 -17.32 -11.45 -6.35
CA THR A 123 -16.95 -10.02 -6.35
C THR A 123 -16.54 -9.57 -4.95
N SER A 124 -15.74 -8.53 -4.89
CA SER A 124 -15.29 -8.00 -3.58
C SER A 124 -16.46 -7.58 -2.70
N GLY A 125 -17.58 -7.13 -3.29
CA GLY A 125 -18.81 -6.80 -2.57
C GLY A 125 -19.56 -7.99 -1.95
N GLN A 126 -19.22 -9.22 -2.33
CA GLN A 126 -19.78 -10.46 -1.76
C GLN A 126 -18.94 -11.02 -0.61
N LEU A 127 -17.75 -10.47 -0.39
CA LEU A 127 -16.85 -10.89 0.67
C LEU A 127 -17.16 -10.15 1.98
N SER A 128 -16.87 -10.79 3.10
CA SER A 128 -16.76 -10.05 4.36
C SER A 128 -15.57 -9.07 4.30
N GLY A 129 -15.64 -7.99 5.08
CA GLY A 129 -14.54 -7.02 5.14
C GLY A 129 -13.19 -7.64 5.51
N GLY A 130 -13.20 -8.67 6.36
CA GLY A 130 -11.99 -9.40 6.72
C GLY A 130 -11.41 -10.22 5.56
N GLU A 131 -12.26 -10.89 4.79
CA GLU A 131 -11.85 -11.67 3.62
C GLU A 131 -11.31 -10.76 2.51
N ALA A 132 -12.01 -9.68 2.20
CA ALA A 132 -11.55 -8.68 1.25
C ALA A 132 -10.17 -8.15 1.68
N ARG A 133 -9.99 -7.82 2.97
CA ARG A 133 -8.74 -7.31 3.50
C ARG A 133 -7.58 -8.30 3.41
N ILE A 134 -7.83 -9.59 3.69
CA ILE A 134 -6.82 -10.64 3.54
C ILE A 134 -6.39 -10.77 2.07
N ALA A 135 -7.35 -10.80 1.14
CA ALA A 135 -7.06 -10.88 -0.28
C ALA A 135 -6.25 -9.67 -0.78
N GLU A 136 -6.65 -8.45 -0.41
CA GLU A 136 -5.92 -7.22 -0.75
C GLU A 136 -4.49 -7.20 -0.19
N MET A 137 -4.33 -7.59 1.07
CA MET A 137 -3.01 -7.65 1.70
C MET A 137 -2.13 -8.70 1.01
N TYR A 138 -2.70 -9.87 0.68
CA TYR A 138 -1.98 -10.90 -0.05
C TYR A 138 -1.51 -10.41 -1.42
N MET A 139 -2.39 -9.75 -2.20
CA MET A 139 -2.05 -9.16 -3.50
C MET A 139 -0.91 -8.14 -3.39
N VAL A 140 -1.03 -7.20 -2.47
CA VAL A 140 -0.01 -6.14 -2.31
C VAL A 140 1.33 -6.72 -1.91
N LEU A 141 1.37 -7.69 -0.98
CA LEU A 141 2.61 -8.28 -0.48
C LEU A 141 3.29 -9.24 -1.47
N ASN A 142 2.53 -9.86 -2.38
CA ASN A 142 3.05 -10.81 -3.37
C ASN A 142 3.18 -10.24 -4.78
N SER A 143 2.88 -8.95 -4.97
CA SER A 143 3.14 -8.24 -6.23
C SER A 143 4.65 -8.06 -6.48
N GLU A 144 5.04 -7.88 -7.75
CA GLU A 144 6.45 -7.66 -8.14
C GLU A 144 6.98 -6.25 -7.76
N ALA A 145 6.50 -5.66 -6.68
CA ALA A 145 6.98 -4.36 -6.21
C ALA A 145 8.22 -4.49 -5.32
N GLU A 146 9.11 -3.51 -5.39
CA GLU A 146 10.30 -3.44 -4.53
C GLU A 146 9.93 -3.06 -3.09
N PHE A 147 8.88 -2.26 -2.93
CA PHE A 147 8.42 -1.75 -1.64
C PHE A 147 6.90 -1.88 -1.51
N CYS A 148 6.44 -2.19 -0.29
CA CYS A 148 5.02 -2.18 0.05
C CYS A 148 4.78 -1.21 1.21
N ILE A 149 3.81 -0.31 1.03
CA ILE A 149 3.32 0.58 2.08
C ILE A 149 2.01 -0.01 2.61
N LEU A 150 1.97 -0.30 3.90
CA LEU A 150 0.78 -0.83 4.57
C LEU A 150 0.27 0.19 5.57
N ASP A 151 -0.93 0.75 5.31
CA ASP A 151 -1.57 1.75 6.16
C ASP A 151 -2.63 1.06 7.03
N GLU A 152 -2.32 0.86 8.30
CA GLU A 152 -3.15 0.13 9.26
C GLU A 152 -3.64 -1.23 8.71
N PRO A 153 -2.72 -2.18 8.42
CA PRO A 153 -3.05 -3.41 7.70
C PRO A 153 -3.95 -4.37 8.48
N SER A 154 -4.08 -4.20 9.81
CA SER A 154 -4.86 -5.11 10.65
C SER A 154 -6.34 -5.01 10.32
N PRO A 155 -7.03 -6.13 10.02
CA PRO A 155 -8.48 -6.14 9.96
C PRO A 155 -9.04 -5.81 11.34
N THR A 156 -9.88 -4.81 11.42
CA THR A 156 -10.52 -4.34 12.67
C THR A 156 -11.30 -5.45 13.40
N SER A 157 -11.61 -6.54 12.69
CA SER A 157 -12.31 -7.71 13.21
C SER A 157 -11.43 -8.69 14.01
N LEU A 158 -10.09 -8.59 13.94
CA LEU A 158 -9.20 -9.47 14.71
C LEU A 158 -8.87 -8.91 16.11
N LEU A 159 -9.23 -7.66 16.41
CA LEU A 159 -9.01 -7.05 17.72
C LEU A 159 -10.22 -7.15 18.65
N SER A 160 -11.30 -7.80 18.22
CA SER A 160 -12.54 -8.00 18.97
C SER A 160 -12.82 -9.47 19.33
N MET A 161 -11.79 -10.34 19.29
CA MET A 161 -11.87 -11.72 19.79
C MET A 161 -11.00 -11.91 21.02
#